data_f564ffd20fb57f2c5a709c069310962e
#
_entry.id   f564ffd20fb57f2c5a709c069310962e
#
_cell.length_a   1.000
_cell.length_b   1.000
_cell.length_c   1.000
_cell.angle_alpha   90.00
_cell.angle_beta   90.00
_cell.angle_gamma   90.00
#
_symmetry.space_group_name_H-M   'P 1'
#
loop_
_entity.id
_entity.type
_entity.pdbx_description
1 polymer ?
#
loop_
_entity_poly.entity_id
_entity_poly.type
_entity_poly.pdbx_seq_one_letter_code
_entity_poly.pdbx_strand_id
1 'polypeptide(L)'
;MFQYPEYQLFEETVYKDIAYGPGNMGLDRDEIDRRVRESAALVGLTEDQLEKSPFELSGGQKRRVAIAGVMAMEPRILVLDEPAAGLDPEGRDTILSQIKAYHEKTGVTVVLVSHSMEDIAKYANRVLVMHHARVAMYDTVENVFARAPELLELGLSVPQVTQIFLKLREKGLDIPIDVYTVPYAVKTIRRLWQQKQQELAKGGDGSAS
;
A
#
# COMPACT_ATOMS: atom_id res chain seq x y z
N MET A 1 -13.64 -5.63 3.95
CA MET A 1 -13.98 -4.23 4.32
C MET A 1 -14.38 -3.54 3.03
N PHE A 2 -15.51 -2.83 3.02
CA PHE A 2 -16.04 -2.16 1.83
C PHE A 2 -15.33 -0.82 1.57
N GLN A 3 -15.49 -0.31 0.36
CA GLN A 3 -15.11 1.05 0.00
C GLN A 3 -15.83 2.06 0.93
N TYR A 4 -15.12 3.06 1.45
CA TYR A 4 -15.65 4.01 2.45
C TYR A 4 -16.14 3.34 3.75
N PRO A 5 -15.27 2.61 4.47
CA PRO A 5 -15.63 1.87 5.67
C PRO A 5 -16.11 2.76 6.81
N GLU A 6 -15.77 4.05 6.79
CA GLU A 6 -16.21 5.08 7.74
C GLU A 6 -17.73 5.28 7.79
N TYR A 7 -18.48 4.87 6.77
CA TYR A 7 -19.94 4.89 6.78
C TYR A 7 -20.58 3.71 7.52
N GLN A 8 -19.76 2.76 7.97
CA GLN A 8 -20.22 1.60 8.71
C GLN A 8 -20.18 1.77 10.22
N LEU A 9 -19.71 2.92 10.71
CA LEU A 9 -19.68 3.23 12.13
C LEU A 9 -21.09 3.62 12.61
N PHE A 10 -21.55 3.02 13.70
CA PHE A 10 -22.93 3.18 14.19
C PHE A 10 -23.06 3.20 15.72
N GLU A 11 -22.02 2.83 16.44
CA GLU A 11 -22.03 2.77 17.90
C GLU A 11 -21.89 4.15 18.55
N GLU A 12 -22.19 4.23 19.85
CA GLU A 12 -22.12 5.48 20.62
C GLU A 12 -20.69 5.96 20.84
N THR A 13 -19.74 5.02 20.96
CA THR A 13 -18.31 5.32 21.15
C THR A 13 -17.45 4.52 20.20
N VAL A 14 -16.26 5.05 19.89
CA VAL A 14 -15.23 4.37 19.09
C VAL A 14 -14.87 3.01 19.69
N TYR A 15 -14.74 2.94 21.03
CA TYR A 15 -14.49 1.68 21.71
C TYR A 15 -15.55 0.63 21.38
N LYS A 16 -16.85 1.00 21.48
CA LYS A 16 -17.95 0.07 21.18
C LYS A 16 -17.98 -0.37 19.74
N ASP A 17 -17.70 0.53 18.78
CA ASP A 17 -17.61 0.19 17.37
C ASP A 17 -16.50 -0.85 17.11
N ILE A 18 -15.31 -0.67 17.67
CA ILE A 18 -14.20 -1.62 17.53
C ILE A 18 -14.53 -2.93 18.26
N ALA A 19 -15.17 -2.88 19.43
CA ALA A 19 -15.56 -4.04 20.24
C ALA A 19 -16.68 -4.87 19.63
N TYR A 20 -17.45 -4.31 18.71
CA TYR A 20 -18.65 -4.96 18.15
C TYR A 20 -18.35 -6.31 17.50
N GLY A 21 -17.31 -6.38 16.66
CA GLY A 21 -16.87 -7.62 16.02
C GLY A 21 -16.45 -8.71 17.03
N PRO A 22 -15.46 -8.43 17.89
CA PRO A 22 -15.05 -9.35 18.97
C PRO A 22 -16.19 -9.78 19.90
N GLY A 23 -17.13 -8.85 20.23
CA GLY A 23 -18.30 -9.16 21.03
C GLY A 23 -19.21 -10.20 20.38
N ASN A 24 -19.46 -10.07 19.06
CA ASN A 24 -20.26 -11.03 18.31
C ASN A 24 -19.57 -12.41 18.14
N MET A 25 -18.25 -12.47 18.34
CA MET A 25 -17.50 -13.73 18.36
C MET A 25 -17.65 -14.46 19.71
N GLY A 26 -18.30 -13.86 20.71
CA GLY A 26 -18.53 -14.45 22.03
C GLY A 26 -17.29 -14.46 22.91
N LEU A 27 -16.35 -13.54 22.68
CA LEU A 27 -15.15 -13.39 23.52
C LEU A 27 -15.52 -12.79 24.88
N ASP A 28 -14.71 -13.08 25.90
CA ASP A 28 -14.87 -12.46 27.22
C ASP A 28 -14.43 -10.97 27.19
N ARG A 29 -14.79 -10.24 28.27
CA ARG A 29 -14.60 -8.80 28.35
C ARG A 29 -13.11 -8.40 28.32
N ASP A 30 -12.26 -9.19 28.98
CA ASP A 30 -10.83 -8.87 29.08
C ASP A 30 -10.15 -9.04 27.71
N GLU A 31 -10.50 -10.09 26.98
CA GLU A 31 -10.02 -10.34 25.64
C GLU A 31 -10.53 -9.29 24.63
N ILE A 32 -11.80 -8.86 24.75
CA ILE A 32 -12.36 -7.77 23.94
C ILE A 32 -11.57 -6.48 24.18
N ASP A 33 -11.37 -6.09 25.44
CA ASP A 33 -10.64 -4.87 25.81
C ASP A 33 -9.20 -4.92 25.28
N ARG A 34 -8.49 -6.03 25.44
CA ARG A 34 -7.16 -6.24 24.88
C ARG A 34 -7.13 -6.00 23.37
N ARG A 35 -8.02 -6.64 22.63
CA ARG A 35 -8.09 -6.54 21.16
C ARG A 35 -8.45 -5.15 20.69
N VAL A 36 -9.38 -4.48 21.36
CA VAL A 36 -9.75 -3.10 21.05
C VAL A 36 -8.54 -2.18 21.18
N ARG A 37 -7.84 -2.22 22.32
CA ARG A 37 -6.69 -1.34 22.58
C ARG A 37 -5.52 -1.64 21.66
N GLU A 38 -5.21 -2.91 21.44
CA GLU A 38 -4.14 -3.28 20.52
C GLU A 38 -4.42 -2.86 19.08
N SER A 39 -5.65 -3.07 18.58
CA SER A 39 -6.00 -2.66 17.21
C SER A 39 -6.09 -1.13 17.08
N ALA A 40 -6.61 -0.43 18.08
CA ALA A 40 -6.62 1.03 18.11
C ALA A 40 -5.20 1.61 18.07
N ALA A 41 -4.30 1.09 18.90
CA ALA A 41 -2.90 1.52 18.91
C ALA A 41 -2.21 1.27 17.55
N LEU A 42 -2.48 0.14 16.90
CA LEU A 42 -1.92 -0.19 15.58
C LEU A 42 -2.31 0.81 14.50
N VAL A 43 -3.53 1.35 14.56
CA VAL A 43 -4.01 2.37 13.61
C VAL A 43 -3.79 3.81 14.10
N GLY A 44 -3.08 3.99 15.21
CA GLY A 44 -2.73 5.30 15.76
C GLY A 44 -3.92 6.07 16.34
N LEU A 45 -4.90 5.37 16.90
CA LEU A 45 -5.95 5.96 17.74
C LEU A 45 -5.43 6.08 19.17
N THR A 46 -5.82 7.18 19.83
CA THR A 46 -5.46 7.46 21.23
C THR A 46 -6.57 7.04 22.19
N GLU A 47 -6.25 6.82 23.47
CA GLU A 47 -7.22 6.40 24.48
C GLU A 47 -8.39 7.40 24.62
N ASP A 48 -8.10 8.71 24.56
CA ASP A 48 -9.15 9.73 24.60
C ASP A 48 -10.09 9.68 23.38
N GLN A 49 -9.64 9.14 22.27
CA GLN A 49 -10.48 8.95 21.08
C GLN A 49 -11.40 7.74 21.21
N LEU A 50 -11.05 6.73 22.01
CA LEU A 50 -11.89 5.56 22.22
C LEU A 50 -13.22 5.90 22.93
N GLU A 51 -13.20 6.92 23.78
CA GLU A 51 -14.38 7.39 24.53
C GLU A 51 -15.27 8.35 23.71
N LYS A 52 -14.79 8.87 22.58
CA LYS A 52 -15.54 9.80 21.75
C LYS A 52 -16.56 9.08 20.88
N SER A 53 -17.59 9.83 20.47
CA SER A 53 -18.47 9.37 19.41
C SER A 53 -17.74 9.28 18.09
N PRO A 54 -17.90 8.21 17.31
CA PRO A 54 -17.34 8.14 15.95
C PRO A 54 -17.73 9.33 15.07
N PHE A 55 -18.90 9.94 15.33
CA PHE A 55 -19.41 11.06 14.55
C PHE A 55 -18.66 12.37 14.79
N GLU A 56 -17.91 12.49 15.89
CA GLU A 56 -17.06 13.64 16.22
C GLU A 56 -15.68 13.56 15.56
N LEU A 57 -15.33 12.44 14.94
CA LEU A 57 -14.05 12.20 14.33
C LEU A 57 -13.96 12.74 12.89
N SER A 58 -12.74 13.10 12.46
CA SER A 58 -12.47 13.38 11.06
C SER A 58 -12.64 12.12 10.19
N GLY A 59 -12.83 12.29 8.87
CA GLY A 59 -12.98 11.15 7.94
C GLY A 59 -11.82 10.16 8.02
N GLY A 60 -10.58 10.65 8.11
CA GLY A 60 -9.41 9.79 8.27
C GLY A 60 -9.36 9.05 9.60
N GLN A 61 -9.84 9.67 10.68
CA GLN A 61 -9.96 9.01 11.98
C GLN A 61 -11.06 7.95 11.97
N LYS A 62 -12.24 8.26 11.40
CA LYS A 62 -13.33 7.28 11.21
C LYS A 62 -12.86 6.05 10.44
N ARG A 63 -12.08 6.26 9.37
CA ARG A 63 -11.50 5.16 8.59
C ARG A 63 -10.57 4.28 9.42
N ARG A 64 -9.74 4.90 10.27
CA ARG A 64 -8.88 4.14 11.21
C ARG A 64 -9.70 3.33 12.20
N VAL A 65 -10.81 3.87 12.72
CA VAL A 65 -11.74 3.13 13.59
C VAL A 65 -12.30 1.89 12.87
N ALA A 66 -12.78 2.06 11.65
CA ALA A 66 -13.35 0.95 10.88
C ALA A 66 -12.30 -0.14 10.55
N ILE A 67 -11.06 0.25 10.26
CA ILE A 67 -9.94 -0.70 10.05
C ILE A 67 -9.62 -1.42 11.36
N ALA A 68 -9.54 -0.70 12.49
CA ALA A 68 -9.30 -1.28 13.81
C ALA A 68 -10.38 -2.31 14.18
N GLY A 69 -11.67 -2.01 13.91
CA GLY A 69 -12.78 -2.93 14.16
C GLY A 69 -12.63 -4.27 13.42
N VAL A 70 -12.14 -4.25 12.18
CA VAL A 70 -11.85 -5.49 11.43
C VAL A 70 -10.60 -6.20 11.96
N MET A 71 -9.54 -5.45 12.31
CA MET A 71 -8.31 -6.01 12.88
C MET A 71 -8.53 -6.64 14.26
N ALA A 72 -9.42 -6.07 15.08
CA ALA A 72 -9.77 -6.59 16.40
C ALA A 72 -10.40 -7.99 16.37
N MET A 73 -10.96 -8.40 15.24
CA MET A 73 -11.44 -9.76 15.05
C MET A 73 -10.31 -10.77 14.81
N GLU A 74 -9.07 -10.33 14.66
CA GLU A 74 -7.87 -11.14 14.37
C GLU A 74 -8.11 -12.12 13.20
N PRO A 75 -8.51 -11.64 12.02
CA PRO A 75 -8.85 -12.50 10.90
C PRO A 75 -7.60 -13.19 10.36
N ARG A 76 -7.74 -14.40 9.82
CA ARG A 76 -6.65 -15.09 9.09
C ARG A 76 -6.36 -14.46 7.73
N ILE A 77 -7.35 -13.83 7.12
CA ILE A 77 -7.27 -13.13 5.84
C ILE A 77 -8.00 -11.80 5.98
N LEU A 78 -7.29 -10.71 5.72
CA LEU A 78 -7.82 -9.34 5.74
C LEU A 78 -7.96 -8.84 4.31
N VAL A 79 -9.19 -8.63 3.84
CA VAL A 79 -9.47 -8.08 2.50
C VAL A 79 -9.86 -6.61 2.63
N LEU A 80 -9.11 -5.74 2.00
CA LEU A 80 -9.28 -4.29 2.02
C LEU A 80 -9.51 -3.77 0.61
N ASP A 81 -10.67 -3.16 0.39
CA ASP A 81 -11.04 -2.56 -0.89
C ASP A 81 -10.88 -1.05 -0.80
N GLU A 82 -9.90 -0.51 -1.54
CA GLU A 82 -9.54 0.90 -1.59
C GLU A 82 -9.40 1.57 -0.21
N PRO A 83 -8.62 1.00 0.74
CA PRO A 83 -8.59 1.50 2.13
C PRO A 83 -8.04 2.93 2.26
N ALA A 84 -7.32 3.41 1.27
CA ALA A 84 -6.71 4.74 1.24
C ALA A 84 -7.42 5.74 0.29
N ALA A 85 -8.56 5.36 -0.32
CA ALA A 85 -9.28 6.23 -1.24
C ALA A 85 -9.75 7.53 -0.57
N GLY A 86 -9.56 8.67 -1.25
CA GLY A 86 -10.00 9.98 -0.76
C GLY A 86 -9.17 10.58 0.38
N LEU A 87 -8.09 9.92 0.80
CA LEU A 87 -7.14 10.49 1.75
C LEU A 87 -6.07 11.32 1.03
N ASP A 88 -5.52 12.30 1.75
CA ASP A 88 -4.31 12.99 1.34
C ASP A 88 -3.10 12.04 1.33
N PRO A 89 -1.98 12.41 0.71
CA PRO A 89 -0.81 11.54 0.59
C PRO A 89 -0.27 11.06 1.93
N GLU A 90 -0.29 11.89 2.97
CA GLU A 90 0.21 11.54 4.30
C GLU A 90 -0.71 10.55 5.01
N GLY A 91 -2.02 10.78 4.98
CA GLY A 91 -3.04 9.88 5.52
C GLY A 91 -3.04 8.52 4.82
N ARG A 92 -2.84 8.51 3.49
CA ARG A 92 -2.68 7.30 2.69
C ARG A 92 -1.48 6.48 3.13
N ASP A 93 -0.30 7.10 3.17
CA ASP A 93 0.95 6.45 3.60
C ASP A 93 0.85 5.91 5.03
N THR A 94 0.23 6.68 5.92
CA THR A 94 0.00 6.28 7.31
C THR A 94 -0.82 5.00 7.39
N ILE A 95 -1.98 4.94 6.76
CA ILE A 95 -2.86 3.77 6.79
C ILE A 95 -2.21 2.54 6.16
N LEU A 96 -1.61 2.67 4.99
CA LEU A 96 -0.98 1.54 4.31
C LEU A 96 0.24 1.02 5.06
N SER A 97 1.02 1.91 5.70
CA SER A 97 2.13 1.52 6.57
C SER A 97 1.65 0.76 7.81
N GLN A 98 0.54 1.19 8.42
CA GLN A 98 -0.07 0.51 9.56
C GLN A 98 -0.60 -0.88 9.19
N ILE A 99 -1.25 -1.03 8.03
CA ILE A 99 -1.69 -2.33 7.50
C ILE A 99 -0.49 -3.25 7.27
N LYS A 100 0.60 -2.73 6.71
CA LYS A 100 1.84 -3.49 6.52
C LYS A 100 2.45 -3.92 7.86
N ALA A 101 2.53 -3.03 8.83
CA ALA A 101 3.02 -3.34 10.16
C ALA A 101 2.16 -4.42 10.87
N TYR A 102 0.84 -4.36 10.68
CA TYR A 102 -0.08 -5.39 11.17
C TYR A 102 0.21 -6.76 10.53
N HIS A 103 0.37 -6.81 9.19
CA HIS A 103 0.78 -8.02 8.49
C HIS A 103 2.11 -8.59 9.02
N GLU A 104 3.12 -7.73 9.15
CA GLU A 104 4.45 -8.13 9.63
C GLU A 104 4.43 -8.65 11.08
N LYS A 105 3.61 -8.03 11.95
CA LYS A 105 3.45 -8.42 13.35
C LYS A 105 2.70 -9.74 13.53
N THR A 106 1.64 -9.97 12.75
CA THR A 106 0.67 -11.06 12.99
C THR A 106 0.78 -12.20 12.00
N GLY A 107 1.44 -12.01 10.86
CA GLY A 107 1.48 -12.97 9.75
C GLY A 107 0.14 -13.12 9.00
N VAL A 108 -0.85 -12.25 9.25
CA VAL A 108 -2.14 -12.26 8.56
C VAL A 108 -1.94 -12.08 7.05
N THR A 109 -2.68 -12.83 6.24
CA THR A 109 -2.70 -12.56 4.80
C THR A 109 -3.53 -11.32 4.50
N VAL A 110 -2.91 -10.30 3.88
CA VAL A 110 -3.61 -9.09 3.45
C VAL A 110 -3.85 -9.14 1.95
N VAL A 111 -5.09 -8.97 1.53
CA VAL A 111 -5.49 -8.75 0.14
C VAL A 111 -5.90 -7.29 -0.01
N LEU A 112 -5.05 -6.51 -0.67
CA LEU A 112 -5.27 -5.10 -0.94
C LEU A 112 -5.79 -4.92 -2.36
N VAL A 113 -7.00 -4.40 -2.51
CA VAL A 113 -7.53 -3.96 -3.80
C VAL A 113 -7.26 -2.47 -3.93
N SER A 114 -6.56 -2.06 -4.97
CA SER A 114 -6.23 -0.65 -5.25
C SER A 114 -6.05 -0.41 -6.74
N HIS A 115 -6.41 0.80 -7.17
CA HIS A 115 -6.09 1.33 -8.49
C HIS A 115 -4.80 2.19 -8.50
N SER A 116 -4.19 2.42 -7.33
CA SER A 116 -2.91 3.14 -7.21
C SER A 116 -1.74 2.20 -7.46
N MET A 117 -1.09 2.35 -8.59
CA MET A 117 0.08 1.55 -8.94
C MET A 117 1.26 1.83 -8.01
N GLU A 118 1.37 3.05 -7.48
CA GLU A 118 2.37 3.45 -6.50
C GLU A 118 2.20 2.71 -5.18
N ASP A 119 0.95 2.57 -4.69
CA ASP A 119 0.66 1.86 -3.45
C ASP A 119 0.97 0.37 -3.60
N ILE A 120 0.54 -0.24 -4.71
CA ILE A 120 0.85 -1.64 -5.02
C ILE A 120 2.36 -1.84 -5.09
N ALA A 121 3.09 -0.97 -5.81
CA ALA A 121 4.53 -1.04 -5.95
C ALA A 121 5.29 -0.92 -4.61
N LYS A 122 4.74 -0.15 -3.65
CA LYS A 122 5.36 0.14 -2.36
C LYS A 122 5.03 -0.89 -1.28
N TYR A 123 3.81 -1.40 -1.26
CA TYR A 123 3.28 -2.15 -0.13
C TYR A 123 3.01 -3.64 -0.41
N ALA A 124 2.79 -4.03 -1.68
CA ALA A 124 2.49 -5.42 -2.01
C ALA A 124 3.76 -6.26 -2.19
N ASN A 125 3.64 -7.57 -1.91
CA ASN A 125 4.67 -8.56 -2.21
C ASN A 125 4.39 -9.26 -3.55
N ARG A 126 3.11 -9.50 -3.84
CA ARG A 126 2.61 -10.14 -5.06
C ARG A 126 1.46 -9.33 -5.62
N VAL A 127 1.29 -9.39 -6.92
CA VAL A 127 0.23 -8.69 -7.63
C VAL A 127 -0.59 -9.68 -8.44
N LEU A 128 -1.90 -9.59 -8.29
CA LEU A 128 -2.87 -10.28 -9.11
C LEU A 128 -3.56 -9.24 -9.99
N VAL A 129 -3.36 -9.34 -11.29
CA VAL A 129 -3.96 -8.45 -12.30
C VAL A 129 -5.21 -9.12 -12.84
N MET A 130 -6.35 -8.41 -12.73
CA MET A 130 -7.63 -8.84 -13.28
C MET A 130 -7.95 -8.08 -14.58
N HIS A 131 -8.36 -8.80 -15.62
CA HIS A 131 -8.84 -8.23 -16.87
C HIS A 131 -10.04 -9.04 -17.38
N HIS A 132 -11.16 -8.39 -17.71
CA HIS A 132 -12.40 -9.05 -18.13
C HIS A 132 -12.82 -10.21 -17.22
N ALA A 133 -12.81 -10.00 -15.90
CA ALA A 133 -13.16 -10.99 -14.86
C ALA A 133 -12.31 -12.28 -14.89
N ARG A 134 -11.11 -12.21 -15.46
CA ARG A 134 -10.12 -13.30 -15.48
C ARG A 134 -8.79 -12.83 -14.92
N VAL A 135 -8.01 -13.75 -14.37
CA VAL A 135 -6.63 -13.48 -13.96
C VAL A 135 -5.77 -13.34 -15.22
N ALA A 136 -5.25 -12.15 -15.47
CA ALA A 136 -4.33 -11.87 -16.55
C ALA A 136 -2.86 -12.14 -16.14
N MET A 137 -2.50 -11.76 -14.89
CA MET A 137 -1.17 -11.99 -14.34
C MET A 137 -1.26 -12.31 -12.86
N TYR A 138 -0.35 -13.13 -12.34
CA TYR A 138 -0.15 -13.34 -10.91
C TYR A 138 1.31 -13.66 -10.63
N ASP A 139 2.04 -12.68 -10.09
CA ASP A 139 3.47 -12.85 -9.82
C ASP A 139 3.93 -11.88 -8.72
N THR A 140 5.25 -11.83 -8.47
CA THR A 140 5.86 -10.80 -7.62
C THR A 140 5.65 -9.41 -8.21
N VAL A 141 5.75 -8.38 -7.36
CA VAL A 141 5.65 -6.98 -7.79
C VAL A 141 6.64 -6.66 -8.89
N GLU A 142 7.90 -7.11 -8.74
CA GLU A 142 8.97 -6.92 -9.71
C GLU A 142 8.62 -7.49 -11.08
N ASN A 143 8.18 -8.76 -11.11
CA ASN A 143 7.88 -9.47 -12.36
C ASN A 143 6.66 -8.87 -13.07
N VAL A 144 5.65 -8.41 -12.33
CA VAL A 144 4.48 -7.77 -12.92
C VAL A 144 4.83 -6.41 -13.52
N PHE A 145 5.56 -5.56 -12.79
CA PHE A 145 5.94 -4.25 -13.32
C PHE A 145 7.07 -4.29 -14.36
N ALA A 146 7.89 -5.35 -14.42
CA ALA A 146 8.80 -5.58 -15.55
C ALA A 146 8.06 -5.79 -16.88
N ARG A 147 6.78 -6.21 -16.81
CA ARG A 147 5.86 -6.34 -17.95
C ARG A 147 5.01 -5.09 -18.17
N ALA A 148 5.56 -3.91 -17.89
CA ALA A 148 4.85 -2.62 -18.00
C ALA A 148 4.18 -2.39 -19.38
N PRO A 149 4.77 -2.74 -20.55
CA PRO A 149 4.09 -2.63 -21.84
C PRO A 149 2.78 -3.45 -21.90
N GLU A 150 2.79 -4.67 -21.39
CA GLU A 150 1.61 -5.55 -21.36
C GLU A 150 0.51 -5.00 -20.45
N LEU A 151 0.88 -4.41 -19.29
CA LEU A 151 -0.09 -3.74 -18.41
C LEU A 151 -0.78 -2.58 -19.12
N LEU A 152 -0.02 -1.78 -19.88
CA LEU A 152 -0.56 -0.68 -20.68
C LEU A 152 -1.49 -1.18 -21.81
N GLU A 153 -1.17 -2.28 -22.48
CA GLU A 153 -2.04 -2.93 -23.49
C GLU A 153 -3.35 -3.43 -22.89
N LEU A 154 -3.34 -3.89 -21.62
CA LEU A 154 -4.54 -4.24 -20.86
C LEU A 154 -5.37 -3.02 -20.41
N GLY A 155 -4.94 -1.79 -20.73
CA GLY A 155 -5.59 -0.55 -20.30
C GLY A 155 -5.33 -0.17 -18.85
N LEU A 156 -4.35 -0.79 -18.22
CA LEU A 156 -3.94 -0.47 -16.85
C LEU A 156 -2.84 0.59 -16.85
N SER A 157 -2.70 1.30 -15.74
CA SER A 157 -1.59 2.22 -15.54
C SER A 157 -0.36 1.46 -15.01
N VAL A 158 0.78 2.15 -14.98
CA VAL A 158 2.01 1.73 -14.30
C VAL A 158 2.52 2.88 -13.43
N PRO A 159 3.38 2.64 -12.43
CA PRO A 159 3.94 3.72 -11.61
C PRO A 159 4.53 4.84 -12.46
N GLN A 160 4.39 6.10 -12.01
CA GLN A 160 4.88 7.27 -12.76
C GLN A 160 6.37 7.15 -13.11
N VAL A 161 7.17 6.63 -12.17
CA VAL A 161 8.59 6.41 -12.40
C VAL A 161 8.84 5.41 -13.55
N THR A 162 8.02 4.36 -13.65
CA THR A 162 8.10 3.39 -14.76
C THR A 162 7.78 4.07 -16.10
N GLN A 163 6.75 4.94 -16.13
CA GLN A 163 6.40 5.71 -17.34
C GLN A 163 7.55 6.62 -17.79
N ILE A 164 8.27 7.25 -16.84
CA ILE A 164 9.44 8.07 -17.15
C ILE A 164 10.53 7.20 -17.80
N PHE A 165 10.85 6.04 -17.24
CA PHE A 165 11.86 5.14 -17.79
C PHE A 165 11.49 4.60 -19.18
N LEU A 166 10.23 4.23 -19.40
CA LEU A 166 9.73 3.85 -20.73
C LEU A 166 9.94 4.97 -21.75
N LYS A 167 9.54 6.22 -21.43
CA LYS A 167 9.74 7.37 -22.32
C LYS A 167 11.20 7.70 -22.58
N LEU A 168 12.08 7.52 -21.62
CA LEU A 168 13.52 7.73 -21.79
C LEU A 168 14.10 6.65 -22.74
N ARG A 169 13.65 5.40 -22.63
CA ARG A 169 14.03 4.32 -23.52
C ARG A 169 13.55 4.54 -24.96
N GLU A 170 12.31 5.03 -25.14
CA GLU A 170 11.78 5.43 -26.46
C GLU A 170 12.63 6.52 -27.13
N LYS A 171 13.27 7.38 -26.33
CA LYS A 171 14.23 8.40 -26.82
C LYS A 171 15.63 7.86 -27.10
N GLY A 172 15.83 6.54 -27.06
CA GLY A 172 17.09 5.89 -27.39
C GLY A 172 18.08 5.76 -26.22
N LEU A 173 17.68 6.03 -24.98
CA LEU A 173 18.53 5.81 -23.82
C LEU A 173 18.51 4.31 -23.46
N ASP A 174 19.70 3.71 -23.30
CA ASP A 174 19.83 2.32 -22.84
C ASP A 174 19.67 2.26 -21.31
N ILE A 175 18.42 2.10 -20.89
CA ILE A 175 18.02 2.07 -19.47
C ILE A 175 17.04 0.92 -19.22
N PRO A 176 17.03 0.33 -18.00
CA PRO A 176 16.10 -0.73 -17.66
C PRO A 176 14.65 -0.20 -17.59
N ILE A 177 13.67 -1.06 -17.88
CA ILE A 177 12.23 -0.73 -17.80
C ILE A 177 11.53 -1.33 -16.58
N ASP A 178 12.24 -2.12 -15.80
CA ASP A 178 11.75 -2.78 -14.57
C ASP A 178 11.80 -1.88 -13.33
N VAL A 179 11.94 -0.57 -13.52
CA VAL A 179 12.01 0.41 -12.45
C VAL A 179 10.60 0.85 -12.06
N TYR A 180 10.15 0.46 -10.87
CA TYR A 180 8.77 0.67 -10.41
C TYR A 180 8.64 1.46 -9.09
N THR A 181 9.77 1.81 -8.44
CA THR A 181 9.77 2.68 -7.24
C THR A 181 10.77 3.82 -7.37
N VAL A 182 10.50 4.96 -6.73
CA VAL A 182 11.40 6.13 -6.73
C VAL A 182 12.78 5.80 -6.14
N PRO A 183 12.92 5.08 -5.00
CA PRO A 183 14.23 4.69 -4.50
C PRO A 183 15.02 3.83 -5.49
N TYR A 184 14.35 2.91 -6.19
CA TYR A 184 14.98 2.08 -7.22
C TYR A 184 15.44 2.94 -8.42
N ALA A 185 14.61 3.89 -8.85
CA ALA A 185 14.97 4.84 -9.92
C ALA A 185 16.21 5.65 -9.57
N VAL A 186 16.27 6.23 -8.37
CA VAL A 186 17.43 7.01 -7.90
C VAL A 186 18.69 6.15 -7.90
N LYS A 187 18.62 4.92 -7.38
CA LYS A 187 19.75 3.98 -7.39
C LYS A 187 20.21 3.67 -8.82
N THR A 188 19.27 3.42 -9.73
CA THR A 188 19.53 3.09 -11.13
C THR A 188 20.18 4.26 -11.86
N ILE A 189 19.63 5.48 -11.74
CA ILE A 189 20.17 6.69 -12.36
C ILE A 189 21.58 6.98 -11.85
N ARG A 190 21.84 6.90 -10.55
CA ARG A 190 23.16 7.10 -9.97
C ARG A 190 24.20 6.12 -10.53
N ARG A 191 23.82 4.83 -10.65
CA ARG A 191 24.70 3.80 -11.23
C ARG A 191 25.05 4.13 -12.69
N LEU A 192 24.04 4.44 -13.51
CA LEU A 192 24.23 4.77 -14.92
C LEU A 192 25.07 6.03 -15.10
N TRP A 193 24.86 7.05 -14.27
CA TRP A 193 25.64 8.27 -14.25
C TRP A 193 27.12 7.98 -13.94
N GLN A 194 27.40 7.19 -12.91
CA GLN A 194 28.77 6.82 -12.53
C GLN A 194 29.47 6.03 -13.63
N GLN A 195 28.76 5.07 -14.27
CA GLN A 195 29.29 4.30 -15.41
C GLN A 195 29.68 5.23 -16.58
N LYS A 196 28.80 6.16 -16.94
CA LYS A 196 29.07 7.12 -18.01
C LYS A 196 30.25 8.04 -17.71
N GLN A 197 30.39 8.50 -16.46
CA GLN A 197 31.55 9.29 -16.05
C GLN A 197 32.87 8.51 -16.16
N GLN A 198 32.86 7.23 -15.81
CA GLN A 198 34.04 6.36 -15.93
C GLN A 198 34.41 6.08 -17.40
N GLU A 199 33.41 5.92 -18.27
CA GLU A 199 33.63 5.76 -19.72
C GLU A 199 34.24 7.02 -20.33
N LEU A 200 33.73 8.19 -20.01
CA LEU A 200 34.24 9.48 -20.46
C LEU A 200 35.69 9.72 -19.97
N ALA A 201 35.98 9.37 -18.71
CA ALA A 201 37.34 9.46 -18.18
C ALA A 201 38.34 8.53 -18.88
N LYS A 202 37.91 7.33 -19.26
CA LYS A 202 38.74 6.37 -19.99
C LYS A 202 38.90 6.72 -21.48
N GLY A 203 37.88 7.35 -22.09
CA GLY A 203 37.93 7.76 -23.52
C GLY A 203 38.70 9.04 -23.77
N GLY A 204 38.99 9.85 -22.73
CA GLY A 204 39.76 11.10 -22.83
C GLY A 204 41.29 10.91 -22.94
N ASP A 205 41.79 9.72 -22.65
CA ASP A 205 43.26 9.44 -22.66
C ASP A 205 43.81 8.88 -24.00
N GLY A 206 42.91 8.75 -25.01
CA GLY A 206 43.24 8.14 -26.30
C GLY A 206 43.50 9.09 -27.47
N SER A 207 43.50 10.44 -27.27
CA SER A 207 43.67 11.41 -28.36
C SER A 207 44.87 12.37 -28.20
N ALA A 208 45.95 11.92 -27.56
CA ALA A 208 47.19 12.67 -27.50
C ALA A 208 48.34 11.70 -27.86
N SER A 209 48.49 11.41 -29.17
CA SER A 209 49.71 10.89 -29.76
C SER A 209 49.77 11.26 -31.24
#